data_73e072270cd03b326ce9446001f22823
#
_entry.id   73e072270cd03b326ce9446001f22823
#
_cell.length_a   1.000
_cell.length_b   1.000
_cell.length_c   1.000
_cell.angle_alpha   90.00
_cell.angle_beta   90.00
_cell.angle_gamma   90.00
#
_symmetry.space_group_name_H-M   'P 1'
#
loop_
_entity.id
_entity.type
_entity.pdbx_description
1 polymer ?
#
loop_
_entity_poly.entity_id
_entity_poly.type
_entity_poly.pdbx_seq_one_letter_code
_entity_poly.pdbx_strand_id
1 'polypeptide(L)'
;MSQNIYDNLGFFEGYAQLPRSRQGLAGAPEWPALQAMLPPLDGKRVLDLGCGYGWFCRVAREQGAAEVLGIDLSARMLARAAELTRDEGIHYRQGDLNGLELPAGSFDLVYSSLALHYLPELTTLFETVYHSLVAGGSLVFSVEHPIFTCPQPQGWLVDGEGRRSWPVNGYQAEGKRISNWLAEGVIKYHRTLGTHLNALIAAGFAIRHLEEWGPTAEQIAANPALTEEAERPMLLLVAVQKPLR
;
A
#
# COMPACT_ATOMS: atom_id res chain seq x y z
N MET A 1 -12.19 14.64 -4.65
CA MET A 1 -10.72 14.60 -4.77
C MET A 1 -10.15 14.10 -3.46
N SER A 2 -9.21 13.18 -3.55
CA SER A 2 -8.46 12.67 -2.41
C SER A 2 -7.58 13.77 -1.80
N GLN A 3 -7.25 13.67 -0.51
CA GLN A 3 -6.30 14.60 0.11
C GLN A 3 -4.89 14.37 -0.49
N ASN A 4 -4.30 15.41 -1.07
CA ASN A 4 -2.92 15.35 -1.56
C ASN A 4 -1.96 15.84 -0.47
N ILE A 5 -1.81 15.03 0.61
CA ILE A 5 -0.94 15.40 1.74
C ILE A 5 0.55 15.36 1.36
N TYR A 6 0.94 14.55 0.38
CA TYR A 6 2.32 14.39 -0.05
C TYR A 6 2.88 15.60 -0.80
N ASP A 7 2.02 16.55 -1.26
CA ASP A 7 2.45 17.83 -1.79
C ASP A 7 2.59 18.92 -0.70
N ASN A 8 2.18 18.62 0.56
CA ASN A 8 2.52 19.46 1.70
C ASN A 8 4.03 19.37 1.97
N LEU A 9 4.71 20.52 2.03
CA LEU A 9 6.19 20.57 2.14
C LEU A 9 6.70 19.87 3.41
N GLY A 10 6.11 20.18 4.55
CA GLY A 10 6.55 19.58 5.83
C GLY A 10 6.33 18.08 5.88
N PHE A 11 5.20 17.60 5.32
CA PHE A 11 4.94 16.17 5.18
C PHE A 11 5.97 15.50 4.25
N PHE A 12 6.22 16.09 3.09
CA PHE A 12 7.16 15.57 2.10
C PHE A 12 8.59 15.47 2.66
N GLU A 13 9.05 16.53 3.38
CA GLU A 13 10.37 16.54 4.02
C GLU A 13 10.47 15.49 5.13
N GLY A 14 9.43 15.34 5.96
CA GLY A 14 9.35 14.29 6.97
C GLY A 14 9.35 12.89 6.35
N TYR A 15 8.57 12.68 5.30
CA TYR A 15 8.51 11.42 4.56
C TYR A 15 9.88 11.04 3.95
N ALA A 16 10.61 12.02 3.43
CA ALA A 16 11.95 11.82 2.87
C ALA A 16 12.98 11.25 3.87
N GLN A 17 12.74 11.39 5.19
CA GLN A 17 13.62 10.86 6.23
C GLN A 17 13.35 9.40 6.59
N LEU A 18 12.20 8.84 6.19
CA LEU A 18 11.84 7.46 6.51
C LEU A 18 12.82 6.46 5.88
N PRO A 19 13.10 5.32 6.54
CA PRO A 19 13.95 4.27 5.98
C PRO A 19 13.52 3.85 4.57
N ARG A 20 12.22 3.63 4.34
CA ARG A 20 11.66 3.27 3.02
C ARG A 20 11.87 4.33 1.94
N SER A 21 11.97 5.60 2.33
CA SER A 21 12.24 6.70 1.37
C SER A 21 13.73 6.80 1.03
N ARG A 22 14.61 6.48 1.97
CA ARG A 22 16.07 6.61 1.83
C ARG A 22 16.73 5.35 1.27
N GLN A 23 16.24 4.17 1.68
CA GLN A 23 16.82 2.86 1.37
C GLN A 23 15.94 2.06 0.39
N GLY A 24 14.81 2.64 -0.05
CA GLY A 24 13.86 1.99 -0.92
C GLY A 24 13.17 0.81 -0.26
N LEU A 25 12.92 -0.24 -1.04
CA LEU A 25 12.21 -1.43 -0.55
C LEU A 25 13.01 -2.18 0.53
N ALA A 26 14.33 -2.08 0.56
CA ALA A 26 15.15 -2.63 1.64
C ALA A 26 14.89 -1.95 3.00
N GLY A 27 14.42 -0.71 3.00
CA GLY A 27 13.99 0.01 4.20
C GLY A 27 12.55 -0.24 4.62
N ALA A 28 11.82 -1.12 3.92
CA ALA A 28 10.46 -1.53 4.21
C ALA A 28 10.45 -2.94 4.80
N PRO A 29 10.23 -3.11 6.12
CA PRO A 29 10.39 -4.42 6.77
C PRO A 29 9.40 -5.47 6.27
N GLU A 30 8.25 -5.05 5.73
CA GLU A 30 7.25 -5.92 5.10
C GLU A 30 7.62 -6.37 3.67
N TRP A 31 8.63 -5.76 3.06
CA TRP A 31 8.96 -6.02 1.66
C TRP A 31 9.25 -7.50 1.34
N PRO A 32 10.02 -8.27 2.15
CA PRO A 32 10.24 -9.68 1.84
C PRO A 32 8.95 -10.50 1.73
N ALA A 33 7.96 -10.21 2.58
CA ALA A 33 6.66 -10.86 2.53
C ALA A 33 5.86 -10.44 1.26
N LEU A 34 5.81 -9.15 0.94
CA LEU A 34 5.19 -8.67 -0.31
C LEU A 34 5.87 -9.24 -1.55
N GLN A 35 7.20 -9.28 -1.57
CA GLN A 35 7.96 -9.85 -2.68
C GLN A 35 7.63 -11.32 -2.92
N ALA A 36 7.46 -12.10 -1.85
CA ALA A 36 7.08 -13.51 -1.94
C ALA A 36 5.67 -13.73 -2.54
N MET A 37 4.81 -12.71 -2.49
CA MET A 37 3.46 -12.76 -3.09
C MET A 37 3.44 -12.40 -4.58
N LEU A 38 4.53 -11.83 -5.12
CA LEU A 38 4.58 -11.40 -6.51
C LEU A 38 4.71 -12.59 -7.46
N PRO A 39 4.03 -12.57 -8.61
CA PRO A 39 4.33 -13.51 -9.69
C PRO A 39 5.71 -13.18 -10.30
N PRO A 40 6.30 -14.10 -11.10
CA PRO A 40 7.46 -13.76 -11.93
C PRO A 40 7.16 -12.53 -12.81
N LEU A 41 8.08 -11.56 -12.86
CA LEU A 41 7.86 -10.28 -13.53
C LEU A 41 8.43 -10.24 -14.95
N ASP A 42 9.22 -11.21 -15.35
CA ASP A 42 9.83 -11.23 -16.68
C ASP A 42 8.78 -11.11 -17.80
N GLY A 43 8.96 -10.13 -18.67
CA GLY A 43 8.06 -9.82 -19.78
C GLY A 43 6.70 -9.24 -19.39
N LYS A 44 6.45 -8.92 -18.11
CA LYS A 44 5.15 -8.45 -17.61
C LYS A 44 4.96 -6.94 -17.80
N ARG A 45 3.71 -6.54 -18.03
CA ARG A 45 3.26 -5.15 -17.96
C ARG A 45 2.74 -4.88 -16.54
N VAL A 46 3.36 -3.96 -15.87
CA VAL A 46 3.14 -3.71 -14.44
C VAL A 46 2.55 -2.33 -14.23
N LEU A 47 1.58 -2.23 -13.33
CA LEU A 47 1.01 -0.97 -12.84
C LEU A 47 1.31 -0.84 -11.33
N ASP A 48 1.87 0.32 -10.92
CA ASP A 48 2.12 0.67 -9.52
C ASP A 48 1.20 1.83 -9.11
N LEU A 49 0.23 1.54 -8.23
CA LEU A 49 -0.77 2.51 -7.76
C LEU A 49 -0.33 3.16 -6.44
N GLY A 50 -0.10 4.47 -6.46
CA GLY A 50 0.54 5.20 -5.37
C GLY A 50 2.04 4.95 -5.36
N CYS A 51 2.68 5.08 -6.52
CA CYS A 51 4.08 4.66 -6.73
C CYS A 51 5.11 5.48 -5.95
N GLY A 52 4.74 6.64 -5.40
CA GLY A 52 5.64 7.50 -4.64
C GLY A 52 6.91 7.84 -5.40
N TYR A 53 8.06 7.50 -4.83
CA TYR A 53 9.39 7.69 -5.46
C TYR A 53 9.73 6.63 -6.53
N GLY A 54 8.79 5.79 -6.92
CA GLY A 54 8.98 4.78 -7.97
C GLY A 54 9.93 3.63 -7.60
N TRP A 55 10.05 3.32 -6.32
CA TRP A 55 10.95 2.24 -5.87
C TRP A 55 10.54 0.89 -6.44
N PHE A 56 9.27 0.53 -6.36
CA PHE A 56 8.79 -0.72 -6.92
C PHE A 56 8.86 -0.72 -8.46
N CYS A 57 8.58 0.42 -9.10
CA CYS A 57 8.68 0.54 -10.56
C CYS A 57 10.09 0.14 -11.05
N ARG A 58 11.15 0.62 -10.40
CA ARG A 58 12.53 0.28 -10.75
C ARG A 58 12.84 -1.19 -10.48
N VAL A 59 12.46 -1.71 -9.31
CA VAL A 59 12.66 -3.13 -8.97
C VAL A 59 11.91 -4.05 -9.94
N ALA A 60 10.70 -3.69 -10.37
CA ALA A 60 9.97 -4.47 -11.35
C ALA A 60 10.71 -4.56 -12.69
N ARG A 61 11.30 -3.46 -13.16
CA ARG A 61 12.14 -3.45 -14.36
C ARG A 61 13.43 -4.25 -14.18
N GLU A 62 14.10 -4.12 -13.05
CA GLU A 62 15.30 -4.92 -12.70
C GLU A 62 15.00 -6.43 -12.69
N GLN A 63 13.75 -6.82 -12.39
CA GLN A 63 13.26 -8.20 -12.43
C GLN A 63 12.67 -8.60 -13.79
N GLY A 64 12.90 -7.81 -14.85
CA GLY A 64 12.55 -8.16 -16.23
C GLY A 64 11.16 -7.74 -16.69
N ALA A 65 10.41 -6.94 -15.93
CA ALA A 65 9.13 -6.41 -16.44
C ALA A 65 9.32 -5.70 -17.78
N ALA A 66 8.43 -5.93 -18.75
CA ALA A 66 8.53 -5.34 -20.07
C ALA A 66 8.29 -3.82 -20.04
N GLU A 67 7.30 -3.41 -19.25
CA GLU A 67 6.88 -2.02 -19.11
C GLU A 67 6.27 -1.80 -17.71
N VAL A 68 6.50 -0.63 -17.13
CA VAL A 68 5.94 -0.26 -15.82
C VAL A 68 5.31 1.12 -15.92
N LEU A 69 4.05 1.22 -15.50
CA LEU A 69 3.36 2.49 -15.29
C LEU A 69 3.22 2.76 -13.79
N GLY A 70 3.81 3.83 -13.30
CA GLY A 70 3.60 4.33 -11.94
C GLY A 70 2.58 5.47 -11.93
N ILE A 71 1.58 5.38 -11.05
CA ILE A 71 0.58 6.44 -10.87
C ILE A 71 0.66 6.94 -9.43
N ASP A 72 0.72 8.26 -9.26
CA ASP A 72 0.65 8.91 -7.94
C ASP A 72 -0.14 10.22 -8.03
N LEU A 73 -0.77 10.61 -6.94
CA LEU A 73 -1.50 11.88 -6.85
C LEU A 73 -0.55 13.07 -6.73
N SER A 74 0.60 12.87 -6.08
CA SER A 74 1.57 13.91 -5.75
C SER A 74 2.53 14.20 -6.90
N ALA A 75 2.48 15.43 -7.38
CA ALA A 75 3.44 15.91 -8.38
C ALA A 75 4.89 15.91 -7.82
N ARG A 76 5.08 16.18 -6.53
CA ARG A 76 6.40 16.14 -5.87
C ARG A 76 6.97 14.74 -5.82
N MET A 77 6.13 13.74 -5.50
CA MET A 77 6.56 12.34 -5.52
C MET A 77 7.00 11.91 -6.91
N LEU A 78 6.21 12.24 -7.93
CA LEU A 78 6.53 11.89 -9.32
C LEU A 78 7.77 12.63 -9.85
N ALA A 79 7.96 13.89 -9.50
CA ALA A 79 9.19 14.62 -9.84
C ALA A 79 10.41 13.89 -9.27
N ARG A 80 10.34 13.48 -7.99
CA ARG A 80 11.43 12.71 -7.36
C ARG A 80 11.61 11.33 -7.99
N ALA A 81 10.53 10.63 -8.34
CA ALA A 81 10.59 9.35 -9.06
C ALA A 81 11.32 9.50 -10.41
N ALA A 82 10.97 10.52 -11.18
CA ALA A 82 11.60 10.81 -12.48
C ALA A 82 13.09 11.15 -12.35
N GLU A 83 13.48 11.94 -11.34
CA GLU A 83 14.89 12.24 -11.05
C GLU A 83 15.73 10.97 -10.77
N LEU A 84 15.13 9.99 -10.10
CA LEU A 84 15.80 8.75 -9.69
C LEU A 84 15.76 7.65 -10.76
N THR A 85 15.01 7.85 -11.85
CA THR A 85 14.77 6.83 -12.88
C THR A 85 15.53 7.16 -14.15
N ARG A 86 16.18 6.15 -14.76
CA ARG A 86 16.92 6.25 -16.02
C ARG A 86 16.45 5.22 -17.07
N ASP A 87 15.43 4.41 -16.73
CA ASP A 87 14.90 3.35 -17.57
C ASP A 87 13.70 3.88 -18.38
N GLU A 88 13.78 3.82 -19.72
CA GLU A 88 12.73 4.28 -20.63
C GLU A 88 11.47 3.40 -20.59
N GLY A 89 11.54 2.19 -20.06
CA GLY A 89 10.40 1.29 -19.85
C GLY A 89 9.57 1.63 -18.59
N ILE A 90 9.92 2.70 -17.87
CA ILE A 90 9.15 3.19 -16.72
C ILE A 90 8.50 4.52 -17.10
N HIS A 91 7.18 4.55 -17.00
CA HIS A 91 6.38 5.75 -17.22
C HIS A 91 5.70 6.19 -15.94
N TYR A 92 5.69 7.50 -15.67
CA TYR A 92 5.00 8.09 -14.54
C TYR A 92 3.83 8.95 -14.98
N ARG A 93 2.69 8.80 -14.33
CA ARG A 93 1.47 9.56 -14.59
C ARG A 93 0.88 10.11 -13.31
N GLN A 94 0.62 11.42 -13.27
CA GLN A 94 -0.15 11.99 -12.17
C GLN A 94 -1.62 11.59 -12.29
N GLY A 95 -2.23 11.12 -11.19
CA GLY A 95 -3.63 10.73 -11.18
C GLY A 95 -4.16 10.47 -9.78
N ASP A 96 -5.43 10.81 -9.58
CA ASP A 96 -6.19 10.43 -8.38
C ASP A 96 -6.71 9.00 -8.57
N LEU A 97 -6.37 8.11 -7.66
CA LEU A 97 -6.87 6.73 -7.69
C LEU A 97 -8.39 6.67 -7.45
N ASN A 98 -8.96 7.73 -6.86
CA ASN A 98 -10.40 7.88 -6.73
C ASN A 98 -11.00 8.37 -8.06
N GLY A 99 -11.62 7.47 -8.80
CA GLY A 99 -12.13 7.73 -10.16
C GLY A 99 -11.09 7.45 -11.26
N LEU A 100 -10.10 6.62 -10.97
CA LEU A 100 -9.10 6.19 -11.94
C LEU A 100 -9.73 5.40 -13.10
N GLU A 101 -9.35 5.75 -14.32
CA GLU A 101 -9.69 4.99 -15.51
C GLU A 101 -8.45 4.29 -16.07
N LEU A 102 -8.59 3.01 -16.40
CA LEU A 102 -7.54 2.15 -16.92
C LEU A 102 -8.05 1.39 -18.16
N PRO A 103 -7.19 1.16 -19.16
CA PRO A 103 -7.57 0.36 -20.32
C PRO A 103 -7.74 -1.11 -19.92
N ALA A 104 -8.74 -1.78 -20.50
CA ALA A 104 -9.04 -3.18 -20.22
C ALA A 104 -7.92 -4.12 -20.67
N GLY A 105 -7.60 -5.15 -19.86
CA GLY A 105 -6.66 -6.21 -20.22
C GLY A 105 -5.24 -5.72 -20.52
N SER A 106 -4.82 -4.62 -19.91
CA SER A 106 -3.54 -3.96 -20.21
C SER A 106 -2.40 -4.34 -19.29
N PHE A 107 -2.69 -4.94 -18.13
CA PHE A 107 -1.68 -5.25 -17.13
C PHE A 107 -1.70 -6.72 -16.73
N ASP A 108 -0.53 -7.24 -16.46
CA ASP A 108 -0.33 -8.60 -15.94
C ASP A 108 -0.23 -8.58 -14.40
N LEU A 109 0.28 -7.48 -13.83
CA LEU A 109 0.36 -7.22 -12.40
C LEU A 109 -0.06 -5.79 -12.11
N VAL A 110 -0.90 -5.62 -11.09
CA VAL A 110 -1.11 -4.34 -10.40
C VAL A 110 -0.53 -4.46 -8.98
N TYR A 111 0.26 -3.50 -8.59
CA TYR A 111 0.88 -3.41 -7.28
C TYR A 111 0.44 -2.11 -6.58
N SER A 112 0.34 -2.13 -5.26
CA SER A 112 0.13 -0.92 -4.46
C SER A 112 0.66 -1.11 -3.05
N SER A 113 1.53 -0.24 -2.57
CA SER A 113 2.03 -0.29 -1.21
C SER A 113 1.64 0.94 -0.43
N LEU A 114 0.86 0.74 0.64
CA LEU A 114 0.46 1.76 1.61
C LEU A 114 -0.20 3.01 1.00
N ALA A 115 -0.97 2.84 -0.08
CA ALA A 115 -1.69 3.93 -0.73
C ALA A 115 -3.22 3.82 -0.58
N LEU A 116 -3.78 2.60 -0.59
CA LEU A 116 -5.22 2.41 -0.71
C LEU A 116 -6.03 2.83 0.54
N HIS A 117 -5.40 2.90 1.70
CA HIS A 117 -6.07 3.38 2.92
C HIS A 117 -6.31 4.90 2.94
N TYR A 118 -5.78 5.66 1.98
CA TYR A 118 -6.10 7.07 1.77
C TYR A 118 -7.37 7.29 0.95
N LEU A 119 -7.95 6.24 0.37
CA LEU A 119 -9.11 6.36 -0.52
C LEU A 119 -10.43 6.18 0.24
N PRO A 120 -11.41 7.06 -0.01
CA PRO A 120 -12.74 6.95 0.61
C PRO A 120 -13.52 5.74 0.09
N GLU A 121 -13.24 5.29 -1.13
CA GLU A 121 -13.95 4.20 -1.80
C GLU A 121 -12.96 3.26 -2.48
N LEU A 122 -13.09 1.94 -2.24
CA LEU A 122 -12.23 0.90 -2.83
C LEU A 122 -12.96 0.02 -3.83
N THR A 123 -14.28 -0.10 -3.75
CA THR A 123 -15.04 -1.01 -4.60
C THR A 123 -14.85 -0.67 -6.07
N THR A 124 -15.08 0.58 -6.44
CA THR A 124 -14.89 1.07 -7.82
C THR A 124 -13.44 0.92 -8.29
N LEU A 125 -12.46 1.17 -7.40
CA LEU A 125 -11.06 0.96 -7.76
C LEU A 125 -10.75 -0.51 -8.01
N PHE A 126 -11.24 -1.44 -7.17
CA PHE A 126 -11.02 -2.87 -7.38
C PHE A 126 -11.70 -3.39 -8.66
N GLU A 127 -12.88 -2.89 -9.00
CA GLU A 127 -13.53 -3.18 -10.28
C GLU A 127 -12.69 -2.67 -11.47
N THR A 128 -12.20 -1.43 -11.40
CA THR A 128 -11.32 -0.84 -12.42
C THR A 128 -10.04 -1.65 -12.59
N VAL A 129 -9.40 -2.03 -11.49
CA VAL A 129 -8.19 -2.88 -11.49
C VAL A 129 -8.51 -4.25 -12.07
N TYR A 130 -9.62 -4.88 -11.67
CA TYR A 130 -10.03 -6.18 -12.21
C TYR A 130 -10.20 -6.14 -13.73
N HIS A 131 -10.86 -5.10 -14.25
CA HIS A 131 -11.05 -4.93 -15.69
C HIS A 131 -9.73 -4.65 -16.43
N SER A 132 -8.81 -3.93 -15.82
CA SER A 132 -7.51 -3.60 -16.40
C SER A 132 -6.54 -4.78 -16.47
N LEU A 133 -6.75 -5.80 -15.64
CA LEU A 133 -5.92 -7.00 -15.63
C LEU A 133 -6.32 -7.97 -16.76
N VAL A 134 -5.32 -8.65 -17.32
CA VAL A 134 -5.52 -9.83 -18.18
C VAL A 134 -6.11 -10.99 -17.35
N ALA A 135 -6.68 -12.00 -18.03
CA ALA A 135 -7.04 -13.24 -17.37
C ALA A 135 -5.78 -13.87 -16.73
N GLY A 136 -5.87 -14.29 -15.47
CA GLY A 136 -4.73 -14.78 -14.70
C GLY A 136 -3.82 -13.68 -14.11
N GLY A 137 -4.06 -12.40 -14.43
CA GLY A 137 -3.33 -11.28 -13.85
C GLY A 137 -3.59 -11.11 -12.36
N SER A 138 -2.65 -10.50 -11.65
CA SER A 138 -2.66 -10.40 -10.19
C SER A 138 -2.73 -8.95 -9.71
N LEU A 139 -3.36 -8.75 -8.55
CA LEU A 139 -3.23 -7.54 -7.73
C LEU A 139 -2.56 -7.93 -6.41
N VAL A 140 -1.45 -7.26 -6.08
CA VAL A 140 -0.75 -7.42 -4.80
C VAL A 140 -0.65 -6.06 -4.13
N PHE A 141 -1.10 -5.96 -2.88
CA PHE A 141 -1.08 -4.67 -2.19
C PHE A 141 -0.88 -4.80 -0.69
N SER A 142 -0.47 -3.70 -0.07
CA SER A 142 -0.49 -3.51 1.37
C SER A 142 -1.30 -2.29 1.77
N VAL A 143 -1.96 -2.40 2.91
CA VAL A 143 -2.68 -1.30 3.58
C VAL A 143 -2.37 -1.32 5.07
N GLU A 144 -2.62 -0.21 5.77
CA GLU A 144 -2.66 -0.26 7.23
C GLU A 144 -3.75 -1.24 7.68
N HIS A 145 -3.40 -2.09 8.65
CA HIS A 145 -4.28 -3.13 9.14
C HIS A 145 -5.53 -2.56 9.83
N PRO A 146 -6.71 -3.18 9.71
CA PRO A 146 -7.92 -2.74 10.40
C PRO A 146 -7.76 -2.58 11.92
N ILE A 147 -7.01 -3.46 12.58
CA ILE A 147 -6.70 -3.33 14.01
C ILE A 147 -5.88 -2.06 14.28
N PHE A 148 -4.96 -1.71 13.38
CA PHE A 148 -4.14 -0.50 13.52
C PHE A 148 -4.95 0.77 13.33
N THR A 149 -5.91 0.78 12.40
CA THR A 149 -6.69 1.98 12.03
C THR A 149 -7.96 2.17 12.84
N CYS A 150 -8.45 1.16 13.58
CA CYS A 150 -9.74 1.25 14.26
C CYS A 150 -9.75 2.19 15.47
N PRO A 151 -8.72 2.29 16.34
CA PRO A 151 -8.83 3.03 17.58
C PRO A 151 -9.09 4.52 17.38
N GLN A 152 -9.90 5.07 18.28
CA GLN A 152 -10.16 6.51 18.35
C GLN A 152 -10.09 6.98 19.82
N PRO A 153 -9.06 7.74 20.20
CA PRO A 153 -7.85 8.08 19.42
C PRO A 153 -6.94 6.88 19.16
N GLN A 154 -6.16 6.96 18.07
CA GLN A 154 -5.16 5.94 17.76
C GLN A 154 -3.98 6.05 18.72
N GLY A 155 -3.59 4.95 19.35
CA GLY A 155 -2.46 4.90 20.27
C GLY A 155 -2.57 3.78 21.29
N TRP A 156 -1.46 3.54 21.98
CA TRP A 156 -1.40 2.61 23.10
C TRP A 156 -2.06 3.17 24.35
N LEU A 157 -2.82 2.34 25.03
CA LEU A 157 -3.28 2.60 26.38
C LEU A 157 -2.25 2.04 27.38
N VAL A 158 -1.95 2.80 28.42
CA VAL A 158 -1.05 2.39 29.51
C VAL A 158 -1.85 2.43 30.81
N ASP A 159 -1.93 1.31 31.51
CA ASP A 159 -2.61 1.23 32.81
C ASP A 159 -1.73 1.74 33.97
N GLY A 160 -2.30 1.75 35.18
CA GLY A 160 -1.60 2.20 36.40
C GLY A 160 -0.40 1.33 36.80
N GLU A 161 -0.24 0.15 36.21
CA GLU A 161 0.88 -0.77 36.44
C GLU A 161 1.91 -0.72 35.27
N GLY A 162 1.70 0.17 34.30
CA GLY A 162 2.59 0.34 33.15
C GLY A 162 2.37 -0.68 32.03
N ARG A 163 1.33 -1.51 32.10
CA ARG A 163 1.02 -2.48 31.04
C ARG A 163 0.40 -1.75 29.86
N ARG A 164 0.83 -2.11 28.67
CA ARG A 164 0.37 -1.53 27.43
C ARG A 164 -0.69 -2.44 26.78
N SER A 165 -1.71 -1.82 26.21
CA SER A 165 -2.70 -2.52 25.38
C SER A 165 -3.07 -1.67 24.18
N TRP A 166 -3.28 -2.32 23.02
CA TRP A 166 -3.81 -1.65 21.84
C TRP A 166 -5.34 -1.78 21.85
N PRO A 167 -6.08 -0.67 21.90
CA PRO A 167 -7.54 -0.73 21.94
C PRO A 167 -8.12 -1.14 20.58
N VAL A 168 -9.23 -1.85 20.59
CA VAL A 168 -9.97 -2.27 19.39
C VAL A 168 -11.34 -1.56 19.33
N ASN A 169 -11.45 -0.40 20.00
CA ASN A 169 -12.67 0.40 20.00
C ASN A 169 -12.91 1.02 18.62
N GLY A 170 -14.18 1.03 18.18
CA GLY A 170 -14.56 1.60 16.89
C GLY A 170 -14.26 0.69 15.68
N TYR A 171 -13.92 -0.58 15.87
CA TYR A 171 -13.62 -1.52 14.78
C TYR A 171 -14.78 -1.65 13.77
N GLN A 172 -16.03 -1.67 14.22
CA GLN A 172 -17.21 -1.75 13.35
C GLN A 172 -17.62 -0.39 12.79
N ALA A 173 -17.08 0.71 13.31
CA ALA A 173 -17.38 2.05 12.86
C ALA A 173 -16.41 2.45 11.75
N GLU A 174 -16.69 2.03 10.53
CA GLU A 174 -15.88 2.33 9.36
C GLU A 174 -15.90 3.81 8.95
N GLY A 175 -14.98 4.20 8.07
CA GLY A 175 -14.93 5.52 7.48
C GLY A 175 -13.72 6.34 7.90
N LYS A 176 -13.85 7.64 7.78
CA LYS A 176 -12.74 8.59 7.94
C LYS A 176 -12.09 8.52 9.33
N ARG A 177 -10.75 8.51 9.31
CA ARG A 177 -9.86 8.70 10.46
C ARG A 177 -8.96 9.90 10.19
N ILE A 178 -8.62 10.60 11.24
CA ILE A 178 -7.64 11.69 11.18
C ILE A 178 -6.48 11.31 12.10
N SER A 179 -5.28 11.30 11.55
CA SER A 179 -4.05 11.05 12.29
C SER A 179 -3.07 12.22 12.13
N ASN A 180 -2.16 12.35 13.12
CA ASN A 180 -1.10 13.35 13.10
C ASN A 180 0.24 12.63 12.84
N TRP A 181 0.35 12.01 11.66
CA TRP A 181 1.56 11.32 11.23
C TRP A 181 2.33 12.21 10.24
N LEU A 182 3.56 12.59 10.58
CA LEU A 182 4.43 13.53 9.84
C LEU A 182 3.83 14.95 9.65
N ALA A 183 2.53 15.11 9.65
CA ALA A 183 1.80 16.36 9.65
C ALA A 183 0.46 16.20 10.34
N GLU A 184 -0.15 17.31 10.74
CA GLU A 184 -1.52 17.31 11.30
C GLU A 184 -2.57 17.08 10.22
N GLY A 185 -3.66 16.42 10.61
CA GLY A 185 -4.85 16.30 9.77
C GLY A 185 -4.73 15.33 8.59
N VAL A 186 -3.85 14.33 8.68
CA VAL A 186 -3.73 13.27 7.67
C VAL A 186 -5.00 12.41 7.67
N ILE A 187 -5.69 12.38 6.55
CA ILE A 187 -6.93 11.64 6.39
C ILE A 187 -6.62 10.23 5.89
N LYS A 188 -7.14 9.25 6.61
CA LYS A 188 -7.15 7.82 6.23
C LYS A 188 -8.55 7.27 6.37
N TYR A 189 -8.81 6.10 5.84
CA TYR A 189 -10.12 5.46 5.92
C TYR A 189 -9.98 4.07 6.52
N HIS A 190 -10.58 3.90 7.68
CA HIS A 190 -10.71 2.61 8.34
C HIS A 190 -11.81 1.78 7.67
N ARG A 191 -11.49 0.51 7.43
CA ARG A 191 -12.42 -0.54 7.00
C ARG A 191 -12.15 -1.80 7.79
N THR A 192 -13.17 -2.60 8.03
CA THR A 192 -12.98 -3.92 8.63
C THR A 192 -12.27 -4.85 7.65
N LEU A 193 -11.64 -5.91 8.16
CA LEU A 193 -11.07 -6.97 7.31
C LEU A 193 -12.14 -7.56 6.38
N GLY A 194 -13.37 -7.76 6.92
CA GLY A 194 -14.49 -8.26 6.13
C GLY A 194 -14.83 -7.36 4.94
N THR A 195 -14.84 -6.03 5.13
CA THR A 195 -15.10 -5.08 4.06
C THR A 195 -14.02 -5.11 2.98
N HIS A 196 -12.73 -5.18 3.36
CA HIS A 196 -11.64 -5.32 2.39
C HIS A 196 -11.81 -6.57 1.53
N LEU A 197 -12.02 -7.72 2.17
CA LEU A 197 -12.11 -9.00 1.45
C LEU A 197 -13.38 -9.09 0.59
N ASN A 198 -14.52 -8.65 1.11
CA ASN A 198 -15.78 -8.70 0.37
C ASN A 198 -15.77 -7.76 -0.85
N ALA A 199 -15.11 -6.60 -0.77
CA ALA A 199 -14.96 -5.72 -1.92
C ALA A 199 -14.13 -6.38 -3.05
N LEU A 200 -13.07 -7.13 -2.71
CA LEU A 200 -12.27 -7.89 -3.68
C LEU A 200 -13.07 -9.05 -4.30
N ILE A 201 -13.81 -9.79 -3.46
CA ILE A 201 -14.67 -10.91 -3.92
C ILE A 201 -15.77 -10.37 -4.84
N ALA A 202 -16.41 -9.26 -4.47
CA ALA A 202 -17.47 -8.65 -5.28
C ALA A 202 -16.96 -8.16 -6.64
N ALA A 203 -15.72 -7.66 -6.71
CA ALA A 203 -15.06 -7.28 -7.96
C ALA A 203 -14.70 -8.49 -8.85
N GLY A 204 -14.79 -9.72 -8.33
CA GLY A 204 -14.53 -10.96 -9.07
C GLY A 204 -13.16 -11.59 -8.83
N PHE A 205 -12.36 -11.08 -7.91
CA PHE A 205 -11.05 -11.63 -7.59
C PHE A 205 -11.11 -12.94 -6.81
N ALA A 206 -10.18 -13.86 -7.10
CA ALA A 206 -9.86 -14.99 -6.25
C ALA A 206 -8.74 -14.59 -5.28
N ILE A 207 -8.99 -14.71 -3.96
CA ILE A 207 -7.97 -14.46 -2.94
C ILE A 207 -6.92 -15.58 -3.02
N ARG A 208 -5.64 -15.23 -3.11
CA ARG A 208 -4.51 -16.13 -3.20
C ARG A 208 -3.70 -16.19 -1.91
N HIS A 209 -3.48 -15.05 -1.30
CA HIS A 209 -2.76 -14.95 -0.03
C HIS A 209 -3.24 -13.74 0.75
N LEU A 210 -3.24 -13.88 2.05
CA LEU A 210 -3.51 -12.81 3.00
C LEU A 210 -2.56 -12.98 4.18
N GLU A 211 -1.87 -11.91 4.55
CA GLU A 211 -0.96 -11.89 5.68
C GLU A 211 -1.25 -10.67 6.55
N GLU A 212 -1.53 -10.94 7.82
CA GLU A 212 -1.52 -9.92 8.87
C GLU A 212 -0.08 -9.79 9.33
N TRP A 213 0.65 -8.86 8.70
CA TRP A 213 2.10 -8.80 8.81
C TRP A 213 2.57 -8.48 10.23
N GLY A 214 3.55 -9.24 10.69
CA GLY A 214 4.33 -9.00 11.89
C GLY A 214 5.82 -9.26 11.64
N PRO A 215 6.72 -8.57 12.37
CA PRO A 215 8.16 -8.72 12.20
C PRO A 215 8.65 -10.09 12.66
N THR A 216 9.70 -10.61 12.00
CA THR A 216 10.40 -11.80 12.46
C THR A 216 11.30 -11.48 13.66
N ALA A 217 11.75 -12.52 14.38
CA ALA A 217 12.68 -12.33 15.49
C ALA A 217 14.00 -11.66 15.07
N GLU A 218 14.49 -11.97 13.85
CA GLU A 218 15.68 -11.35 13.28
C GLU A 218 15.46 -9.87 12.98
N GLN A 219 14.28 -9.51 12.47
CA GLN A 219 13.93 -8.11 12.22
C GLN A 219 13.83 -7.30 13.51
N ILE A 220 13.25 -7.88 14.57
CA ILE A 220 13.20 -7.24 15.90
C ILE A 220 14.61 -7.09 16.48
N ALA A 221 15.47 -8.10 16.37
CA ALA A 221 16.85 -8.02 16.84
C ALA A 221 17.65 -6.93 16.12
N ALA A 222 17.42 -6.76 14.80
CA ALA A 222 18.06 -5.72 14.00
C ALA A 222 17.47 -4.34 14.25
N ASN A 223 16.17 -4.24 14.54
CA ASN A 223 15.46 -2.99 14.82
C ASN A 223 14.44 -3.18 15.96
N PRO A 224 14.85 -2.94 17.23
CA PRO A 224 13.98 -3.10 18.38
C PRO A 224 12.68 -2.26 18.36
N ALA A 225 12.61 -1.19 17.56
CA ALA A 225 11.40 -0.40 17.37
C ALA A 225 10.24 -1.22 16.76
N LEU A 226 10.54 -2.33 16.10
CA LEU A 226 9.53 -3.24 15.54
C LEU A 226 8.85 -4.14 16.60
N THR A 227 9.29 -4.13 17.86
CA THR A 227 8.69 -4.94 18.92
C THR A 227 7.19 -4.66 19.08
N GLU A 228 6.77 -3.42 18.92
CA GLU A 228 5.34 -3.06 18.99
C GLU A 228 4.49 -3.71 17.90
N GLU A 229 5.08 -4.00 16.74
CA GLU A 229 4.39 -4.64 15.63
C GLU A 229 4.19 -6.15 15.85
N ALA A 230 4.89 -6.75 16.79
CA ALA A 230 4.65 -8.13 17.21
C ALA A 230 3.42 -8.27 18.13
N GLU A 231 3.03 -7.19 18.81
CA GLU A 231 1.85 -7.17 19.71
C GLU A 231 0.54 -6.98 18.93
N ARG A 232 0.60 -6.36 17.77
CA ARG A 232 -0.55 -6.12 16.91
C ARG A 232 -0.10 -5.97 15.44
N PRO A 233 -0.84 -6.49 14.46
CA PRO A 233 -0.50 -6.28 13.06
C PRO A 233 -0.69 -4.79 12.70
N MET A 234 0.35 -4.17 12.14
CA MET A 234 0.27 -2.82 11.58
C MET A 234 -0.19 -2.83 10.14
N LEU A 235 0.15 -3.87 9.40
CA LEU A 235 -0.07 -3.97 7.97
C LEU A 235 -0.88 -5.23 7.61
N LEU A 236 -1.75 -5.08 6.62
CA LEU A 236 -2.42 -6.16 5.93
C LEU A 236 -1.85 -6.26 4.52
N LEU A 237 -1.31 -7.43 4.18
CA LEU A 237 -0.78 -7.73 2.86
C LEU A 237 -1.74 -8.69 2.16
N VAL A 238 -2.07 -8.40 0.91
CA VAL A 238 -3.07 -9.16 0.17
C VAL A 238 -2.60 -9.42 -1.25
N ALA A 239 -2.70 -10.68 -1.69
CA ALA A 239 -2.54 -11.06 -3.08
C ALA A 239 -3.84 -11.70 -3.59
N VAL A 240 -4.34 -11.16 -4.69
CA VAL A 240 -5.52 -11.67 -5.37
C VAL A 240 -5.26 -11.84 -6.86
N GLN A 241 -6.04 -12.67 -7.50
CA GLN A 241 -5.89 -12.96 -8.92
C GLN A 241 -7.21 -12.86 -9.66
N LYS A 242 -7.20 -12.27 -10.84
CA LYS A 242 -8.30 -12.40 -11.79
C LYS A 242 -8.31 -13.84 -12.31
N PRO A 243 -9.39 -14.61 -12.13
CA PRO A 243 -9.49 -15.96 -12.63
C PRO A 243 -9.22 -16.04 -14.13
N LEU A 244 -8.78 -17.21 -14.61
CA LEU A 244 -8.59 -17.46 -16.05
C LEU A 244 -9.93 -17.48 -16.79
N ARG A 245 -10.99 -17.77 -16.07
CA ARG A 245 -12.42 -17.65 -16.47
C ARG A 245 -13.31 -17.65 -15.24
#